data_2736a717f3b025d1536b713e1e941f25
#
_entry.id   2736a717f3b025d1536b713e1e941f25
#
_cell.length_a   1.000
_cell.length_b   1.000
_cell.length_c   1.000
_cell.angle_alpha   90.00
_cell.angle_beta   90.00
_cell.angle_gamma   90.00
#
_symmetry.space_group_name_H-M   'P 1'
#
loop_
_entity.id
_entity.type
_entity.pdbx_description
1 polymer ?
#
loop_
_entity_poly.entity_id
_entity_poly.type
_entity_poly.pdbx_seq_one_letter_code
_entity_poly.pdbx_strand_id
1 'polypeptide(L)'
;MSLLNNQFITELKVGSRGDGVTLLQYYLAFIAEFNDFIPLINADGVFGADTQRAVEAFQQSVGLPITGVVDEITWNALYSSFITKYDALPQELKTSQSAPYPGEILAEGDSGEMVSTLQKYLSFISRTYPSIPAPEVSGYFDAATERAVIAYQNEFGLPPRGVVNYNTWTSIAELYRDLYEGEKKDFGQNPGYNIDRD
;
A
#
# COMPACT_ATOMS: atom_id res chain seq x y z
N MET A 1 -22.76 -2.04 -7.61
CA MET A 1 -22.20 -1.34 -6.45
C MET A 1 -21.63 -0.04 -6.98
N SER A 2 -22.28 1.07 -6.65
CA SER A 2 -21.88 2.39 -7.17
C SER A 2 -20.65 2.85 -6.38
N LEU A 3 -19.47 2.61 -6.94
CA LEU A 3 -18.23 3.09 -6.36
C LEU A 3 -18.03 4.53 -6.78
N LEU A 4 -18.16 5.40 -5.79
CA LEU A 4 -17.63 6.75 -5.75
C LEU A 4 -17.94 7.59 -7.01
N ASN A 5 -19.08 8.25 -6.97
CA ASN A 5 -19.27 9.46 -7.78
C ASN A 5 -17.98 10.27 -7.71
N ASN A 6 -17.33 10.42 -8.86
CA ASN A 6 -16.21 11.32 -9.06
C ASN A 6 -16.73 12.77 -8.89
N GLN A 7 -17.10 13.12 -7.66
CA GLN A 7 -17.47 14.49 -7.32
C GLN A 7 -16.20 15.22 -6.91
N PHE A 8 -15.49 15.74 -7.91
CA PHE A 8 -14.60 16.86 -7.68
C PHE A 8 -15.46 18.03 -7.14
N ILE A 9 -15.26 18.38 -5.89
CA ILE A 9 -16.08 19.38 -5.21
C ILE A 9 -15.30 20.67 -4.97
N THR A 10 -13.97 20.62 -4.91
CA THR A 10 -13.15 21.79 -4.57
C THR A 10 -11.69 21.60 -5.02
N GLU A 11 -11.08 22.63 -5.55
CA GLU A 11 -9.65 22.70 -5.81
C GLU A 11 -8.83 22.41 -4.54
N LEU A 12 -7.87 21.48 -4.60
CA LEU A 12 -6.99 21.16 -3.49
C LEU A 12 -5.59 21.75 -3.75
N LYS A 13 -5.04 22.42 -2.73
CA LYS A 13 -3.74 23.09 -2.78
C LYS A 13 -3.12 23.17 -1.39
N VAL A 14 -1.92 23.69 -1.30
CA VAL A 14 -1.25 23.94 -0.01
C VAL A 14 -2.20 24.61 0.99
N GLY A 15 -2.32 24.03 2.17
CA GLY A 15 -3.22 24.44 3.24
C GLY A 15 -4.57 23.75 3.25
N SER A 16 -5.01 23.05 2.18
CA SER A 16 -6.20 22.21 2.19
C SER A 16 -6.05 21.05 3.19
N ARG A 17 -7.16 20.62 3.79
CA ARG A 17 -7.19 19.55 4.81
C ARG A 17 -8.45 18.70 4.69
N GLY A 18 -8.38 17.47 5.25
CA GLY A 18 -9.54 16.57 5.39
C GLY A 18 -9.54 15.43 4.38
N ASP A 19 -10.68 14.72 4.31
CA ASP A 19 -10.82 13.45 3.59
C ASP A 19 -10.47 13.54 2.09
N GLY A 20 -10.78 14.67 1.45
CA GLY A 20 -10.40 14.90 0.04
C GLY A 20 -8.89 14.94 -0.17
N VAL A 21 -8.13 15.48 0.79
CA VAL A 21 -6.67 15.49 0.76
C VAL A 21 -6.14 14.09 1.06
N THR A 22 -6.70 13.40 2.05
CA THR A 22 -6.32 12.01 2.35
C THR A 22 -6.50 11.11 1.13
N LEU A 23 -7.61 11.23 0.43
CA LEU A 23 -7.88 10.45 -0.78
C LEU A 23 -6.91 10.80 -1.93
N LEU A 24 -6.61 12.07 -2.12
CA LEU A 24 -5.59 12.53 -3.06
C LEU A 24 -4.22 11.91 -2.77
N GLN A 25 -3.78 12.01 -1.53
CA GLN A 25 -2.51 11.46 -1.07
C GLN A 25 -2.45 9.94 -1.24
N TYR A 26 -3.56 9.26 -0.96
CA TYR A 26 -3.69 7.84 -1.23
C TYR A 26 -3.47 7.50 -2.71
N TYR A 27 -4.13 8.22 -3.64
CA TYR A 27 -3.94 7.98 -5.07
C TYR A 27 -2.49 8.27 -5.52
N LEU A 28 -1.90 9.35 -5.02
CA LEU A 28 -0.50 9.70 -5.34
C LEU A 28 0.47 8.64 -4.82
N ALA A 29 0.31 8.21 -3.57
CA ALA A 29 1.16 7.17 -2.97
C ALA A 29 1.03 5.83 -3.73
N PHE A 30 -0.20 5.45 -4.12
CA PHE A 30 -0.41 4.26 -4.94
C PHE A 30 0.26 4.38 -6.32
N ILE A 31 0.09 5.51 -7.02
CA ILE A 31 0.67 5.71 -8.35
C ILE A 31 2.21 5.76 -8.26
N ALA A 32 2.75 6.34 -7.19
CA ALA A 32 4.18 6.41 -6.92
C ALA A 32 4.85 5.02 -6.82
N GLU A 33 4.13 3.97 -6.45
CA GLU A 33 4.63 2.60 -6.48
C GLU A 33 5.08 2.14 -7.88
N PHE A 34 4.45 2.68 -8.91
CA PHE A 34 4.68 2.32 -10.31
C PHE A 34 5.40 3.42 -11.09
N ASN A 35 5.83 4.48 -10.41
CA ASN A 35 6.49 5.63 -11.03
C ASN A 35 7.47 6.30 -10.06
N ASP A 36 8.75 5.95 -10.16
CA ASP A 36 9.84 6.46 -9.31
C ASP A 36 10.02 7.98 -9.35
N PHE A 37 9.44 8.63 -10.34
CA PHE A 37 9.49 10.08 -10.48
C PHE A 37 8.58 10.79 -9.47
N ILE A 38 7.54 10.12 -8.97
CA ILE A 38 6.61 10.67 -7.99
C ILE A 38 7.10 10.29 -6.60
N PRO A 39 7.40 11.27 -5.71
CA PRO A 39 7.84 10.96 -4.35
C PRO A 39 6.74 10.25 -3.57
N LEU A 40 7.14 9.27 -2.75
CA LEU A 40 6.25 8.64 -1.77
C LEU A 40 5.87 9.66 -0.69
N ILE A 41 4.58 9.70 -0.37
CA ILE A 41 4.02 10.61 0.65
C ILE A 41 3.07 9.87 1.59
N ASN A 42 2.93 10.37 2.80
CA ASN A 42 1.94 9.89 3.75
C ASN A 42 0.56 10.47 3.46
N ALA A 43 -0.49 9.68 3.75
CA ALA A 43 -1.88 10.13 3.64
C ALA A 43 -2.36 10.69 5.00
N ASP A 44 -1.80 11.84 5.38
CA ASP A 44 -2.07 12.52 6.66
C ASP A 44 -3.24 13.50 6.63
N GLY A 45 -3.86 13.68 5.45
CA GLY A 45 -4.97 14.62 5.25
C GLY A 45 -4.58 16.09 5.28
N VAL A 46 -3.28 16.41 5.18
CA VAL A 46 -2.77 17.79 5.13
C VAL A 46 -2.04 18.04 3.83
N PHE A 47 -2.54 18.93 3.00
CA PHE A 47 -1.84 19.33 1.77
C PHE A 47 -0.66 20.24 2.11
N GLY A 48 0.45 19.64 2.44
CA GLY A 48 1.73 20.30 2.73
C GLY A 48 2.65 20.38 1.50
N ALA A 49 3.90 20.75 1.74
CA ALA A 49 4.92 20.88 0.69
C ALA A 49 5.22 19.52 0.00
N ASP A 50 5.15 18.41 0.75
CA ASP A 50 5.39 17.07 0.20
C ASP A 50 4.27 16.66 -0.74
N THR A 51 3.02 16.90 -0.36
CA THR A 51 1.85 16.68 -1.22
C THR A 51 1.93 17.53 -2.48
N GLN A 52 2.34 18.80 -2.35
CA GLN A 52 2.53 19.68 -3.51
C GLN A 52 3.57 19.11 -4.48
N ARG A 53 4.75 18.71 -3.98
CA ARG A 53 5.80 18.10 -4.82
C ARG A 53 5.32 16.84 -5.53
N ALA A 54 4.56 16.00 -4.85
CA ALA A 54 4.00 14.78 -5.44
C ALA A 54 2.98 15.11 -6.54
N VAL A 55 2.14 16.14 -6.36
CA VAL A 55 1.20 16.63 -7.38
C VAL A 55 1.96 17.19 -8.59
N GLU A 56 2.97 18.02 -8.38
CA GLU A 56 3.80 18.56 -9.46
C GLU A 56 4.49 17.47 -10.27
N ALA A 57 5.08 16.48 -9.58
CA ALA A 57 5.70 15.33 -10.22
C ALA A 57 4.67 14.48 -11.00
N PHE A 58 3.49 14.27 -10.43
CA PHE A 58 2.42 13.60 -11.15
C PHE A 58 2.00 14.36 -12.40
N GLN A 59 1.71 15.67 -12.28
CA GLN A 59 1.33 16.52 -13.42
C GLN A 59 2.37 16.46 -14.53
N GLN A 60 3.65 16.54 -14.18
CA GLN A 60 4.76 16.40 -15.13
C GLN A 60 4.74 15.03 -15.80
N SER A 61 4.53 13.95 -15.05
CA SER A 61 4.57 12.57 -15.56
C SER A 61 3.47 12.26 -16.56
N VAL A 62 2.34 12.99 -16.50
CA VAL A 62 1.20 12.82 -17.40
C VAL A 62 1.03 13.96 -18.40
N GLY A 63 1.99 14.90 -18.46
CA GLY A 63 2.00 16.00 -19.42
C GLY A 63 0.99 17.10 -19.15
N LEU A 64 0.57 17.27 -17.89
CA LEU A 64 -0.29 18.39 -17.46
C LEU A 64 0.55 19.62 -17.09
N PRO A 65 -0.06 20.81 -17.07
CA PRO A 65 0.59 22.00 -16.50
C PRO A 65 1.01 21.76 -15.04
N ILE A 66 2.27 22.06 -14.72
CA ILE A 66 2.86 21.83 -13.40
C ILE A 66 2.47 23.00 -12.49
N THR A 67 1.30 22.91 -11.87
CA THR A 67 0.75 23.97 -11.02
C THR A 67 0.87 23.68 -9.53
N GLY A 68 1.08 22.42 -9.16
CA GLY A 68 1.02 21.97 -7.77
C GLY A 68 -0.39 22.06 -7.16
N VAL A 69 -1.41 22.31 -7.98
CA VAL A 69 -2.80 22.43 -7.59
C VAL A 69 -3.59 21.30 -8.22
N VAL A 70 -4.49 20.69 -7.48
CA VAL A 70 -5.38 19.64 -7.97
C VAL A 70 -6.71 20.29 -8.34
N ASP A 71 -6.84 20.59 -9.60
CA ASP A 71 -8.09 20.98 -10.26
C ASP A 71 -8.84 19.75 -10.78
N GLU A 72 -9.97 19.95 -11.46
CA GLU A 72 -10.77 18.86 -12.03
C GLU A 72 -9.98 18.02 -13.03
N ILE A 73 -9.12 18.66 -13.84
CA ILE A 73 -8.32 17.97 -14.86
C ILE A 73 -7.28 17.07 -14.19
N THR A 74 -6.57 17.60 -13.22
CA THR A 74 -5.56 16.88 -12.43
C THR A 74 -6.21 15.72 -11.66
N TRP A 75 -7.38 15.96 -11.05
CA TRP A 75 -8.11 14.93 -10.32
C TRP A 75 -8.54 13.78 -11.22
N ASN A 76 -9.11 14.08 -12.38
CA ASN A 76 -9.54 13.07 -13.35
C ASN A 76 -8.36 12.25 -13.88
N ALA A 77 -7.22 12.89 -14.13
CA ALA A 77 -6.00 12.20 -14.53
C ALA A 77 -5.45 11.28 -13.43
N LEU A 78 -5.45 11.74 -12.16
CA LEU A 78 -5.08 10.94 -10.99
C LEU A 78 -5.97 9.72 -10.85
N TYR A 79 -7.29 9.92 -10.87
CA TYR A 79 -8.25 8.83 -10.75
C TYR A 79 -8.11 7.81 -11.88
N SER A 80 -7.98 8.27 -13.13
CA SER A 80 -7.77 7.37 -14.27
C SER A 80 -6.47 6.58 -14.18
N SER A 81 -5.40 7.23 -13.73
CA SER A 81 -4.10 6.58 -13.51
C SER A 81 -4.17 5.55 -12.40
N PHE A 82 -4.86 5.87 -11.30
CA PHE A 82 -5.11 4.96 -10.18
C PHE A 82 -5.88 3.73 -10.66
N ILE A 83 -7.05 3.91 -11.31
CA ILE A 83 -7.88 2.80 -11.78
C ILE A 83 -7.12 1.91 -12.76
N THR A 84 -6.39 2.49 -13.71
CA THR A 84 -5.63 1.71 -14.70
C THR A 84 -4.59 0.80 -14.03
N LYS A 85 -3.88 1.31 -13.02
CA LYS A 85 -2.88 0.53 -12.29
C LYS A 85 -3.52 -0.47 -11.32
N TYR A 86 -4.59 -0.08 -10.64
CA TYR A 86 -5.36 -0.94 -9.76
C TYR A 86 -5.96 -2.14 -10.52
N ASP A 87 -6.54 -1.90 -11.71
CA ASP A 87 -7.11 -2.97 -12.53
C ASP A 87 -6.06 -3.94 -13.09
N ALA A 88 -4.83 -3.47 -13.23
CA ALA A 88 -3.70 -4.30 -13.64
C ALA A 88 -3.14 -5.19 -12.51
N LEU A 89 -3.49 -4.92 -11.23
CA LEU A 89 -3.06 -5.76 -10.13
C LEU A 89 -3.67 -7.17 -10.21
N PRO A 90 -2.96 -8.21 -9.75
CA PRO A 90 -3.53 -9.52 -9.49
C PRO A 90 -4.77 -9.44 -8.59
N GLN A 91 -5.72 -10.37 -8.78
CA GLN A 91 -6.99 -10.35 -8.03
C GLN A 91 -6.77 -10.49 -6.53
N GLU A 92 -5.73 -11.22 -6.13
CA GLU A 92 -5.34 -11.46 -4.75
C GLU A 92 -4.98 -10.15 -4.01
N LEU A 93 -4.51 -9.14 -4.76
CA LEU A 93 -4.15 -7.82 -4.21
C LEU A 93 -5.30 -6.80 -4.25
N LYS A 94 -6.47 -7.17 -4.78
CA LYS A 94 -7.63 -6.28 -4.92
C LYS A 94 -8.67 -6.41 -3.81
N THR A 95 -8.65 -7.50 -3.05
CA THR A 95 -9.64 -7.78 -2.00
C THR A 95 -9.18 -7.23 -0.67
N SER A 96 -9.70 -6.08 -0.28
CA SER A 96 -9.32 -5.40 0.96
C SER A 96 -10.42 -5.44 2.02
N GLN A 97 -10.22 -6.25 3.07
CA GLN A 97 -10.81 -6.05 4.40
C GLN A 97 -9.78 -6.40 5.49
N SER A 98 -8.63 -5.77 5.46
CA SER A 98 -7.50 -6.08 6.34
C SER A 98 -7.30 -5.07 7.46
N ALA A 99 -6.39 -5.40 8.37
CA ALA A 99 -5.98 -4.57 9.49
C ALA A 99 -5.72 -3.11 9.06
N PRO A 100 -6.12 -2.13 9.87
CA PRO A 100 -5.97 -0.72 9.49
C PRO A 100 -4.50 -0.39 9.22
N TYR A 101 -4.27 0.29 8.10
CA TYR A 101 -2.97 0.85 7.79
C TYR A 101 -2.56 1.87 8.85
N PRO A 102 -1.28 1.89 9.28
CA PRO A 102 -0.81 2.79 10.35
C PRO A 102 -0.96 4.29 10.06
N GLY A 103 -1.21 4.66 8.80
CA GLY A 103 -1.29 6.07 8.38
C GLY A 103 0.04 6.68 7.99
N GLU A 104 1.15 5.94 8.13
CA GLU A 104 2.50 6.37 7.80
C GLU A 104 3.29 5.28 7.07
N ILE A 105 4.25 5.69 6.27
CA ILE A 105 5.18 4.77 5.59
C ILE A 105 6.18 4.27 6.64
N LEU A 106 6.37 2.95 6.71
CA LEU A 106 7.41 2.34 7.55
C LEU A 106 8.64 2.03 6.69
N ALA A 107 9.82 2.37 7.20
CA ALA A 107 11.10 2.20 6.52
C ALA A 107 12.22 1.88 7.52
N GLU A 108 13.42 1.56 7.01
CA GLU A 108 14.60 1.35 7.86
C GLU A 108 14.85 2.56 8.79
N GLY A 109 15.02 2.28 10.05
CA GLY A 109 15.19 3.27 11.13
C GLY A 109 13.94 3.51 11.97
N ASP A 110 12.75 3.15 11.48
CA ASP A 110 11.51 3.28 12.24
C ASP A 110 11.41 2.25 13.37
N SER A 111 10.61 2.56 14.39
CA SER A 111 10.41 1.68 15.53
C SER A 111 9.01 1.82 16.13
N GLY A 112 8.53 0.76 16.76
CA GLY A 112 7.26 0.78 17.46
C GLY A 112 6.41 -0.46 17.24
N GLU A 113 5.15 -0.38 17.69
CA GLU A 113 4.19 -1.49 17.64
C GLU A 113 3.86 -1.93 16.23
N MET A 114 3.76 -0.98 15.29
CA MET A 114 3.45 -1.28 13.89
C MET A 114 4.58 -2.02 13.20
N VAL A 115 5.85 -1.68 13.52
CA VAL A 115 7.01 -2.42 13.05
C VAL A 115 7.00 -3.84 13.63
N SER A 116 6.72 -4.00 14.92
CA SER A 116 6.57 -5.33 15.53
C SER A 116 5.49 -6.16 14.85
N THR A 117 4.37 -5.53 14.51
CA THR A 117 3.25 -6.19 13.81
C THR A 117 3.64 -6.62 12.40
N LEU A 118 4.30 -5.75 11.64
CA LEU A 118 4.86 -6.06 10.33
C LEU A 118 5.80 -7.28 10.39
N GLN A 119 6.75 -7.25 11.32
CA GLN A 119 7.72 -8.33 11.51
C GLN A 119 7.04 -9.66 11.86
N LYS A 120 6.00 -9.65 12.69
CA LYS A 120 5.18 -10.84 13.00
C LYS A 120 4.51 -11.38 11.75
N TYR A 121 3.93 -10.51 10.92
CA TYR A 121 3.25 -10.91 9.69
C TYR A 121 4.25 -11.54 8.70
N LEU A 122 5.37 -10.87 8.44
CA LEU A 122 6.41 -11.38 7.53
C LEU A 122 7.02 -12.69 8.03
N SER A 123 7.30 -12.82 9.34
CA SER A 123 7.81 -14.06 9.93
C SER A 123 6.80 -15.21 9.87
N PHE A 124 5.51 -14.93 9.88
CA PHE A 124 4.48 -15.95 9.67
C PHE A 124 4.39 -16.35 8.18
N ILE A 125 4.34 -15.37 7.29
CA ILE A 125 4.26 -15.57 5.82
C ILE A 125 5.47 -16.36 5.31
N SER A 126 6.67 -16.12 5.86
CA SER A 126 7.90 -16.82 5.47
C SER A 126 7.85 -18.35 5.62
N ARG A 127 6.93 -18.88 6.43
CA ARG A 127 6.73 -20.32 6.59
C ARG A 127 6.16 -20.96 5.32
N THR A 128 5.29 -20.23 4.63
CA THR A 128 4.66 -20.65 3.37
C THR A 128 5.48 -20.22 2.16
N TYR A 129 6.16 -19.07 2.26
CA TYR A 129 6.97 -18.47 1.20
C TYR A 129 8.44 -18.38 1.62
N PRO A 130 9.25 -19.44 1.43
CA PRO A 130 10.65 -19.49 1.88
C PRO A 130 11.58 -18.48 1.18
N SER A 131 11.16 -17.89 0.06
CA SER A 131 11.85 -16.76 -0.62
C SER A 131 11.87 -15.50 0.24
N ILE A 132 10.95 -15.37 1.22
CA ILE A 132 10.83 -14.22 2.11
C ILE A 132 11.56 -14.58 3.41
N PRO A 133 12.69 -13.91 3.75
CA PRO A 133 13.39 -14.17 5.00
C PRO A 133 12.55 -13.73 6.19
N ALA A 134 12.53 -14.53 7.27
CA ALA A 134 11.84 -14.18 8.50
C ALA A 134 12.64 -13.12 9.28
N PRO A 135 12.13 -11.89 9.45
CA PRO A 135 12.80 -10.91 10.30
C PRO A 135 12.60 -11.25 11.80
N GLU A 136 13.54 -10.79 12.64
CA GLU A 136 13.34 -10.81 14.09
C GLU A 136 12.23 -9.84 14.50
N VAL A 137 11.39 -10.24 15.46
CA VAL A 137 10.32 -9.36 15.98
C VAL A 137 10.89 -8.47 17.09
N SER A 138 11.67 -7.49 16.68
CA SER A 138 12.36 -6.55 17.58
C SER A 138 11.59 -5.26 17.83
N GLY A 139 10.65 -4.93 16.95
CA GLY A 139 9.98 -3.62 16.92
C GLY A 139 10.84 -2.50 16.35
N TYR A 140 12.00 -2.83 15.78
CA TYR A 140 12.89 -1.91 15.08
C TYR A 140 13.03 -2.35 13.62
N PHE A 141 12.76 -1.45 12.69
CA PHE A 141 12.87 -1.72 11.25
C PHE A 141 14.34 -1.65 10.84
N ASP A 142 14.99 -2.77 10.93
CA ASP A 142 16.41 -2.93 10.57
C ASP A 142 16.58 -3.40 9.13
N ALA A 143 17.82 -3.49 8.67
CA ALA A 143 18.15 -3.99 7.34
C ALA A 143 17.66 -5.44 7.08
N ALA A 144 17.41 -6.25 8.11
CA ALA A 144 16.82 -7.58 7.94
C ALA A 144 15.32 -7.49 7.63
N THR A 145 14.63 -6.57 8.30
CA THR A 145 13.22 -6.26 8.03
C THR A 145 13.06 -5.68 6.61
N GLU A 146 13.93 -4.75 6.21
CA GLU A 146 13.93 -4.20 4.86
C GLU A 146 14.08 -5.29 3.79
N ARG A 147 15.06 -6.20 3.96
CA ARG A 147 15.24 -7.34 3.03
C ARG A 147 14.01 -8.23 2.94
N ALA A 148 13.33 -8.47 4.06
CA ALA A 148 12.10 -9.24 4.08
C ALA A 148 10.97 -8.53 3.30
N VAL A 149 10.86 -7.22 3.46
CA VAL A 149 9.90 -6.38 2.71
C VAL A 149 10.21 -6.41 1.21
N ILE A 150 11.48 -6.23 0.80
CA ILE A 150 11.90 -6.30 -0.60
C ILE A 150 11.59 -7.67 -1.20
N ALA A 151 11.89 -8.75 -0.46
CA ALA A 151 11.60 -10.11 -0.90
C ALA A 151 10.09 -10.33 -1.07
N TYR A 152 9.27 -9.84 -0.13
CA TYR A 152 7.83 -9.87 -0.23
C TYR A 152 7.32 -9.11 -1.47
N GLN A 153 7.80 -7.90 -1.66
CA GLN A 153 7.43 -7.06 -2.81
C GLN A 153 7.77 -7.74 -4.13
N ASN A 154 8.94 -8.36 -4.25
CA ASN A 154 9.34 -9.12 -5.44
C ASN A 154 8.44 -10.34 -5.66
N GLU A 155 8.11 -11.11 -4.62
CA GLU A 155 7.29 -12.31 -4.70
C GLU A 155 5.87 -12.00 -5.21
N PHE A 156 5.31 -10.86 -4.78
CA PHE A 156 3.94 -10.45 -5.10
C PHE A 156 3.84 -9.36 -6.17
N GLY A 157 4.92 -9.06 -6.89
CA GLY A 157 4.91 -8.11 -8.01
C GLY A 157 4.68 -6.65 -7.61
N LEU A 158 4.97 -6.31 -6.35
CA LEU A 158 5.02 -4.93 -5.88
C LEU A 158 6.40 -4.33 -6.16
N PRO A 159 6.51 -3.00 -6.34
CA PRO A 159 7.81 -2.35 -6.49
C PRO A 159 8.72 -2.62 -5.28
N PRO A 160 9.95 -3.18 -5.48
CA PRO A 160 10.82 -3.64 -4.40
C PRO A 160 11.62 -2.50 -3.74
N ARG A 161 10.92 -1.57 -3.13
CA ARG A 161 11.50 -0.35 -2.53
C ARG A 161 11.98 -0.50 -1.09
N GLY A 162 11.65 -1.63 -0.44
CA GLY A 162 12.02 -1.88 0.95
C GLY A 162 11.21 -1.06 1.97
N VAL A 163 10.23 -0.28 1.52
CA VAL A 163 9.35 0.51 2.39
C VAL A 163 7.94 -0.08 2.40
N VAL A 164 7.23 0.11 3.50
CA VAL A 164 5.87 -0.39 3.69
C VAL A 164 4.91 0.79 3.69
N ASN A 165 4.34 1.04 2.53
CA ASN A 165 3.24 1.98 2.37
C ASN A 165 1.89 1.26 2.51
N TYR A 166 0.80 1.97 2.22
CA TYR A 166 -0.55 1.43 2.29
C TYR A 166 -0.71 0.12 1.50
N ASN A 167 -0.22 0.06 0.26
CA ASN A 167 -0.41 -1.12 -0.59
C ASN A 167 0.39 -2.32 -0.07
N THR A 168 1.66 -2.09 0.26
CA THR A 168 2.52 -3.14 0.83
C THR A 168 1.95 -3.63 2.16
N TRP A 169 1.51 -2.72 3.05
CA TRP A 169 0.89 -3.08 4.31
C TRP A 169 -0.37 -3.93 4.13
N THR A 170 -1.29 -3.43 3.30
CA THR A 170 -2.57 -4.10 3.05
C THR A 170 -2.36 -5.48 2.47
N SER A 171 -1.48 -5.62 1.47
CA SER A 171 -1.13 -6.90 0.88
C SER A 171 -0.56 -7.89 1.91
N ILE A 172 0.39 -7.45 2.75
CA ILE A 172 0.98 -8.28 3.82
C ILE A 172 -0.07 -8.70 4.85
N ALA A 173 -0.91 -7.77 5.29
CA ALA A 173 -1.92 -8.02 6.32
C ALA A 173 -3.02 -8.97 5.83
N GLU A 174 -3.42 -8.86 4.57
CA GLU A 174 -4.40 -9.76 3.93
C GLU A 174 -3.86 -11.17 3.80
N LEU A 175 -2.65 -11.31 3.23
CA LEU A 175 -2.02 -12.62 3.09
C LEU A 175 -1.80 -13.28 4.46
N TYR A 176 -1.34 -12.52 5.45
CA TYR A 176 -1.21 -13.04 6.82
C TYR A 176 -2.54 -13.58 7.33
N ARG A 177 -3.63 -12.81 7.19
CA ARG A 177 -4.96 -13.23 7.63
C ARG A 177 -5.40 -14.51 6.94
N ASP A 178 -5.27 -14.58 5.62
CA ASP A 178 -5.72 -15.70 4.82
C ASP A 178 -4.95 -16.99 5.16
N LEU A 179 -3.65 -16.90 5.34
CA LEU A 179 -2.82 -18.01 5.79
C LEU A 179 -3.15 -18.42 7.23
N TYR A 180 -3.33 -17.44 8.14
CA TYR A 180 -3.67 -17.72 9.54
C TYR A 180 -5.04 -18.35 9.70
N GLU A 181 -6.03 -17.93 8.93
CA GLU A 181 -7.36 -18.56 8.89
C GLU A 181 -7.31 -19.93 8.22
N GLY A 182 -6.48 -20.10 7.19
CA GLY A 182 -6.21 -21.39 6.54
C GLY A 182 -5.64 -22.40 7.54
N GLU A 183 -4.59 -22.05 8.28
CA GLU A 183 -4.02 -22.92 9.32
C GLU A 183 -5.07 -23.32 10.38
N LYS A 184 -5.96 -22.40 10.81
CA LYS A 184 -7.04 -22.72 11.75
C LYS A 184 -8.04 -23.74 11.20
N LYS A 185 -8.30 -23.73 9.90
CA LYS A 185 -9.20 -24.69 9.24
C LYS A 185 -8.55 -26.07 9.15
N ASP A 186 -7.23 -26.15 8.93
CA ASP A 186 -6.50 -27.42 8.87
C ASP A 186 -6.38 -28.11 10.24
N PHE A 187 -6.46 -27.40 11.35
CA PHE A 187 -6.44 -27.96 12.71
C PHE A 187 -7.80 -28.53 13.18
N GLY A 188 -8.68 -28.93 12.28
CA GLY A 188 -9.79 -29.84 12.62
C GLY A 188 -11.14 -29.20 12.87
N GLN A 189 -11.42 -28.02 12.35
CA GLN A 189 -12.76 -27.40 12.44
C GLN A 189 -13.62 -27.50 11.18
N ASN A 190 -13.17 -28.21 10.14
CA ASN A 190 -14.05 -28.56 9.03
C ASN A 190 -13.73 -29.96 8.46
N PRO A 191 -14.48 -31.00 8.81
CA PRO A 191 -14.28 -32.35 8.28
C PRO A 191 -14.75 -32.54 6.83
N GLY A 192 -14.79 -31.48 6.01
CA GLY A 192 -15.39 -31.54 4.66
C GLY A 192 -14.52 -31.04 3.51
N TYR A 193 -13.28 -30.65 3.72
CA TYR A 193 -12.39 -30.25 2.63
C TYR A 193 -11.22 -31.23 2.50
N ASN A 194 -11.44 -32.33 1.78
CA ASN A 194 -10.36 -33.12 1.18
C ASN A 194 -9.93 -32.40 -0.09
N ILE A 195 -8.73 -31.81 -0.07
CA ILE A 195 -8.01 -31.46 -1.30
C ILE A 195 -7.33 -32.77 -1.71
N ASP A 196 -7.98 -33.53 -2.59
CA ASP A 196 -7.30 -34.61 -3.32
C ASP A 196 -6.22 -33.96 -4.18
N ARG A 197 -4.97 -34.18 -3.79
CA ARG A 197 -3.80 -33.89 -4.61
C ARG A 197 -3.55 -35.13 -5.47
N ASP A 198 -4.03 -35.09 -6.69
CA ASP A 198 -3.47 -35.90 -7.78
C ASP A 198 -2.39 -35.10 -8.53
#